data_4ae1cebc20f3ee3b6f9d02226ed38992
#
_entry.id   4ae1cebc20f3ee3b6f9d02226ed38992
#
_cell.length_a   1.000
_cell.length_b   1.000
_cell.length_c   1.000
_cell.angle_alpha   90.00
_cell.angle_beta   90.00
_cell.angle_gamma   90.00
#
_symmetry.space_group_name_H-M   'P 1'
#
loop_
_entity.id
_entity.type
_entity.pdbx_description
1 polymer ?
#
loop_
_entity_poly.entity_id
_entity_poly.type
_entity_poly.pdbx_seq_one_letter_code
_entity_poly.pdbx_strand_id
1 'polypeptide(L)'
;LFLQTGFSFAPLSVIISIGDRMYRLKEDTMAELEIKKSRFLCYLHKSFSEADAKEFIQQIKKLHPNARHHCYAFIIGEQNELQRSNDDGEPQGTAGVPMLECLANRQMQDTVAVTVRYFGGIKLGAGGLIRAYSKSVSNALDQAVITQKQKRLVYSMTFSYELIGKLDHYFRQNEVAVLDKDYGEQVTYLWMCKEPLDADMAEITNGRFLPEFIEERIVDVEV
;
A
#
# COMPACT_ATOMS: atom_id res chain seq x y z
N LEU A 1 10.09 -1.62 58.02
CA LEU A 1 9.94 -2.62 56.97
C LEU A 1 9.27 -1.92 55.76
N PHE A 2 10.09 -1.45 54.81
CA PHE A 2 9.62 -0.84 53.58
C PHE A 2 9.52 -1.92 52.49
N LEU A 3 8.33 -2.18 51.99
CA LEU A 3 8.11 -2.97 50.77
C LEU A 3 8.07 -2.02 49.57
N GLN A 4 9.14 -2.04 48.77
CA GLN A 4 9.16 -1.48 47.43
C GLN A 4 8.44 -2.45 46.48
N THR A 5 7.29 -2.05 45.97
CA THR A 5 6.66 -2.72 44.82
C THR A 5 7.13 -2.03 43.53
N GLY A 6 8.21 -2.59 42.97
CA GLY A 6 8.66 -2.20 41.67
C GLY A 6 7.70 -2.76 40.59
N PHE A 7 6.91 -1.91 39.93
CA PHE A 7 6.25 -2.24 38.72
C PHE A 7 7.27 -2.15 37.58
N SER A 8 7.73 -3.31 37.11
CA SER A 8 8.49 -3.44 35.88
C SER A 8 7.51 -3.37 34.70
N PHE A 9 7.52 -2.25 34.01
CA PHE A 9 6.90 -2.19 32.68
C PHE A 9 7.80 -2.96 31.71
N ALA A 10 7.39 -4.18 31.35
CA ALA A 10 7.93 -4.85 30.19
C ALA A 10 7.58 -4.04 28.93
N PRO A 11 8.52 -3.83 28.00
CA PRO A 11 8.19 -3.15 26.74
C PRO A 11 7.13 -3.97 26.01
N LEU A 12 6.01 -3.35 25.66
CA LEU A 12 5.04 -3.92 24.72
C LEU A 12 5.81 -4.22 23.44
N SER A 13 6.16 -5.47 23.23
CA SER A 13 6.61 -5.95 21.94
C SER A 13 5.46 -5.72 20.96
N VAL A 14 5.61 -4.74 20.09
CA VAL A 14 4.69 -4.49 18.97
C VAL A 14 4.65 -5.77 18.14
N ILE A 15 3.61 -6.56 18.32
CA ILE A 15 3.33 -7.69 17.43
C ILE A 15 2.86 -7.07 16.12
N ILE A 16 3.82 -6.79 15.23
CA ILE A 16 3.53 -6.39 13.85
C ILE A 16 2.85 -7.59 13.19
N SER A 17 1.55 -7.47 12.91
CA SER A 17 0.83 -8.53 12.21
C SER A 17 1.39 -8.68 10.78
N ILE A 18 1.27 -9.88 10.21
CA ILE A 18 1.75 -10.15 8.84
C ILE A 18 1.10 -9.18 7.84
N GLY A 19 -0.16 -8.77 8.07
CA GLY A 19 -0.89 -7.79 7.26
C GLY A 19 -0.27 -6.39 7.24
N ASP A 20 0.49 -6.01 8.29
CA ASP A 20 1.12 -4.69 8.39
C ASP A 20 2.38 -4.53 7.50
N ARG A 21 2.84 -5.61 6.86
CA ARG A 21 4.01 -5.62 5.97
C ARG A 21 3.66 -5.70 4.49
N MET A 22 2.37 -5.76 4.15
CA MET A 22 1.92 -5.88 2.78
C MET A 22 1.83 -4.52 2.09
N TYR A 23 2.19 -4.53 0.81
CA TYR A 23 2.17 -3.34 -0.05
C TYR A 23 0.99 -3.37 -1.01
N ARG A 24 0.46 -2.20 -1.36
CA ARG A 24 -0.60 -2.01 -2.34
C ARG A 24 -0.19 -0.99 -3.37
N LEU A 25 -0.84 -1.05 -4.52
CA LEU A 25 -0.74 0.04 -5.48
C LEU A 25 -1.54 1.25 -4.98
N LYS A 26 -0.98 2.44 -5.15
CA LYS A 26 -1.74 3.69 -4.97
C LYS A 26 -2.68 3.92 -6.15
N GLU A 27 -2.17 3.69 -7.36
CA GLU A 27 -2.86 3.90 -8.63
C GLU A 27 -2.44 2.86 -9.66
N ASP A 28 -3.21 2.76 -10.75
CA ASP A 28 -2.90 1.88 -11.86
C ASP A 28 -1.59 2.28 -12.52
N THR A 29 -0.80 1.30 -12.90
CA THR A 29 0.51 1.53 -13.51
C THR A 29 0.69 0.63 -14.73
N MET A 30 1.36 1.13 -15.76
CA MET A 30 1.75 0.34 -16.93
C MET A 30 3.22 0.56 -17.24
N ALA A 31 3.92 -0.55 -17.51
CA ALA A 31 5.29 -0.52 -17.99
C ALA A 31 5.50 -1.46 -19.17
N GLU A 32 6.36 -1.05 -20.08
CA GLU A 32 6.75 -1.85 -21.24
C GLU A 32 8.20 -2.33 -21.07
N LEU A 33 8.44 -3.56 -21.52
CA LEU A 33 9.75 -4.18 -21.55
C LEU A 33 9.94 -4.92 -22.88
N GLU A 34 11.07 -4.68 -23.56
CA GLU A 34 11.43 -5.42 -24.75
C GLU A 34 12.52 -6.47 -24.44
N ILE A 35 12.29 -7.73 -24.84
CA ILE A 35 13.24 -8.82 -24.71
C ILE A 35 13.29 -9.60 -26.04
N LYS A 36 14.44 -9.63 -26.70
CA LYS A 36 14.63 -10.31 -28.00
C LYS A 36 13.53 -9.95 -29.01
N LYS A 37 13.26 -8.66 -29.16
CA LYS A 37 12.21 -8.09 -30.04
C LYS A 37 10.76 -8.45 -29.64
N SER A 38 10.54 -9.27 -28.61
CA SER A 38 9.20 -9.45 -28.03
C SER A 38 8.92 -8.30 -27.08
N ARG A 39 7.73 -7.70 -27.18
CA ARG A 39 7.27 -6.64 -26.31
C ARG A 39 6.36 -7.24 -25.24
N PHE A 40 6.61 -6.88 -24.00
CA PHE A 40 5.84 -7.25 -22.83
C PHE A 40 5.28 -5.98 -22.18
N LEU A 41 3.97 -5.80 -22.22
CA LEU A 41 3.29 -4.67 -21.59
C LEU A 41 2.62 -5.19 -20.33
N CYS A 42 3.11 -4.78 -19.18
CA CYS A 42 2.56 -5.17 -17.89
C CYS A 42 1.68 -4.04 -17.34
N TYR A 43 0.42 -4.37 -17.07
CA TYR A 43 -0.58 -3.51 -16.47
C TYR A 43 -0.80 -3.99 -15.04
N LEU A 44 -0.69 -3.08 -14.09
CA LEU A 44 -0.95 -3.30 -12.68
C LEU A 44 -2.21 -2.53 -12.27
N HIS A 45 -3.09 -3.18 -11.52
CA HIS A 45 -4.33 -2.60 -11.05
C HIS A 45 -4.61 -3.00 -9.60
N LYS A 46 -5.13 -2.07 -8.79
CA LYS A 46 -5.57 -2.32 -7.43
C LYS A 46 -6.96 -2.94 -7.47
N SER A 47 -7.11 -4.15 -6.94
CA SER A 47 -8.37 -4.90 -6.99
C SER A 47 -8.68 -5.56 -5.66
N PHE A 48 -9.93 -5.40 -5.20
CA PHE A 48 -10.39 -5.93 -3.91
C PHE A 48 -11.29 -7.16 -4.04
N SER A 49 -11.57 -7.61 -5.27
CA SER A 49 -12.40 -8.78 -5.52
C SER A 49 -11.99 -9.52 -6.79
N GLU A 50 -12.34 -10.82 -6.85
CA GLU A 50 -12.11 -11.61 -8.07
C GLU A 50 -12.92 -11.09 -9.26
N ALA A 51 -14.09 -10.50 -9.02
CA ALA A 51 -14.94 -9.93 -10.07
C ALA A 51 -14.27 -8.71 -10.71
N ASP A 52 -13.76 -7.80 -9.89
CA ASP A 52 -13.01 -6.62 -10.31
C ASP A 52 -11.72 -7.01 -11.08
N ALA A 53 -10.96 -7.98 -10.56
CA ALA A 53 -9.79 -8.52 -11.25
C ALA A 53 -10.12 -9.07 -12.64
N LYS A 54 -11.21 -9.83 -12.75
CA LYS A 54 -11.68 -10.38 -14.04
C LYS A 54 -12.13 -9.29 -15.01
N GLU A 55 -12.80 -8.27 -14.51
CA GLU A 55 -13.20 -7.11 -15.30
C GLU A 55 -11.99 -6.39 -15.88
N PHE A 56 -10.99 -6.09 -15.04
CA PHE A 56 -9.74 -5.47 -15.49
C PHE A 56 -9.02 -6.32 -16.55
N ILE A 57 -8.90 -7.64 -16.34
CA ILE A 57 -8.31 -8.56 -17.33
C ILE A 57 -9.05 -8.47 -18.68
N GLN A 58 -10.39 -8.40 -18.66
CA GLN A 58 -11.17 -8.26 -19.89
C GLN A 58 -10.99 -6.88 -20.55
N GLN A 59 -10.82 -5.82 -19.79
CA GLN A 59 -10.50 -4.48 -20.31
C GLN A 59 -9.17 -4.51 -21.06
N ILE A 60 -8.12 -5.10 -20.48
CA ILE A 60 -6.81 -5.22 -21.13
C ILE A 60 -6.88 -6.11 -22.39
N LYS A 61 -7.65 -7.22 -22.36
CA LYS A 61 -7.88 -8.04 -23.56
C LYS A 61 -8.53 -7.26 -24.71
N LYS A 62 -9.49 -6.40 -24.39
CA LYS A 62 -10.15 -5.51 -25.37
C LYS A 62 -9.20 -4.42 -25.89
N LEU A 63 -8.32 -3.90 -25.04
CA LEU A 63 -7.33 -2.90 -25.43
C LEU A 63 -6.27 -3.46 -26.40
N HIS A 64 -5.96 -4.75 -26.28
CA HIS A 64 -4.94 -5.42 -27.08
C HIS A 64 -5.47 -6.62 -27.89
N PRO A 65 -6.45 -6.42 -28.78
CA PRO A 65 -7.14 -7.52 -29.48
C PRO A 65 -6.21 -8.32 -30.42
N ASN A 66 -5.11 -7.72 -30.84
CA ASN A 66 -4.13 -8.34 -31.76
C ASN A 66 -3.02 -9.13 -31.04
N ALA A 67 -2.96 -9.05 -29.70
CA ALA A 67 -2.01 -9.85 -28.94
C ALA A 67 -2.52 -11.29 -28.77
N ARG A 68 -1.60 -12.25 -28.78
CA ARG A 68 -1.95 -13.67 -28.63
C ARG A 68 -2.02 -14.11 -27.17
N HIS A 69 -1.33 -13.40 -26.29
CA HIS A 69 -1.18 -13.79 -24.89
C HIS A 69 -1.44 -12.59 -23.98
N HIS A 70 -2.39 -12.76 -23.05
CA HIS A 70 -2.73 -11.84 -21.97
C HIS A 70 -2.62 -12.60 -20.67
N CYS A 71 -1.38 -12.95 -20.31
CA CYS A 71 -1.11 -13.71 -19.10
C CYS A 71 -1.41 -12.84 -17.89
N TYR A 72 -1.93 -13.44 -16.82
CA TYR A 72 -2.26 -12.67 -15.64
C TYR A 72 -1.96 -13.42 -14.34
N ALA A 73 -1.78 -12.66 -13.29
CA ALA A 73 -1.77 -13.12 -11.91
C ALA A 73 -2.41 -12.08 -11.02
N PHE A 74 -3.04 -12.52 -9.92
CA PHE A 74 -3.54 -11.61 -8.89
C PHE A 74 -3.47 -12.22 -7.50
N ILE A 75 -3.32 -11.33 -6.52
CA ILE A 75 -3.33 -11.62 -5.10
C ILE A 75 -4.33 -10.66 -4.45
N ILE A 76 -5.36 -11.20 -3.78
CA ILE A 76 -6.46 -10.43 -3.19
C ILE A 76 -6.78 -10.98 -1.80
N GLY A 77 -7.23 -10.10 -0.92
CA GLY A 77 -7.65 -10.41 0.43
C GLY A 77 -6.63 -10.02 1.49
N GLU A 78 -7.09 -9.83 2.73
CA GLU A 78 -6.24 -9.31 3.82
C GLU A 78 -5.11 -10.25 4.22
N GLN A 79 -5.27 -11.55 3.98
CA GLN A 79 -4.25 -12.57 4.20
C GLN A 79 -3.75 -13.19 2.89
N ASN A 80 -4.00 -12.53 1.74
CA ASN A 80 -3.67 -13.04 0.40
C ASN A 80 -4.30 -14.42 0.11
N GLU A 81 -5.49 -14.67 0.64
CA GLU A 81 -6.19 -15.96 0.54
C GLU A 81 -6.69 -16.28 -0.87
N LEU A 82 -6.86 -15.28 -1.71
CA LEU A 82 -7.27 -15.47 -3.09
C LEU A 82 -6.12 -15.18 -4.05
N GLN A 83 -5.51 -16.24 -4.56
CA GLN A 83 -4.43 -16.16 -5.53
C GLN A 83 -4.80 -16.94 -6.79
N ARG A 84 -4.61 -16.34 -7.96
CA ARG A 84 -4.86 -16.97 -9.26
C ARG A 84 -3.81 -16.54 -10.27
N SER A 85 -3.54 -17.41 -11.22
CA SER A 85 -2.68 -17.11 -12.35
C SER A 85 -3.11 -17.87 -13.59
N ASN A 86 -2.75 -17.36 -14.78
CA ASN A 86 -3.08 -18.00 -16.05
C ASN A 86 -2.03 -17.66 -17.13
N ASP A 87 -1.62 -18.66 -17.87
CA ASP A 87 -0.63 -18.54 -18.94
C ASP A 87 -1.21 -18.05 -20.27
N ASP A 88 -2.53 -18.05 -20.45
CA ASP A 88 -3.28 -17.57 -21.65
C ASP A 88 -2.61 -17.99 -22.97
N GLY A 89 -2.34 -19.31 -23.10
CA GLY A 89 -1.77 -19.92 -24.29
C GLY A 89 -0.23 -19.92 -24.39
N GLU A 90 0.49 -19.35 -23.44
CA GLU A 90 1.92 -19.65 -23.28
C GLU A 90 2.12 -21.09 -22.74
N PRO A 91 3.30 -21.69 -22.86
CA PRO A 91 3.57 -22.99 -22.27
C PRO A 91 3.28 -22.98 -20.77
N GLN A 92 2.67 -24.06 -20.29
CA GLN A 92 2.24 -24.21 -18.91
C GLN A 92 3.32 -23.84 -17.90
N GLY A 93 2.99 -22.97 -16.94
CA GLY A 93 3.86 -22.54 -15.85
C GLY A 93 4.97 -21.56 -16.26
N THR A 94 4.94 -21.02 -17.49
CA THR A 94 6.00 -20.12 -17.96
C THR A 94 5.67 -18.64 -17.89
N ALA A 95 4.42 -18.29 -17.56
CA ALA A 95 3.96 -16.92 -17.49
C ALA A 95 3.21 -16.61 -16.18
N GLY A 96 2.03 -17.17 -16.00
CA GLY A 96 1.15 -16.85 -14.88
C GLY A 96 1.78 -17.14 -13.52
N VAL A 97 2.40 -18.31 -13.34
CA VAL A 97 3.07 -18.68 -12.08
C VAL A 97 4.24 -17.75 -11.77
N PRO A 98 5.20 -17.48 -12.69
CA PRO A 98 6.26 -16.50 -12.44
C PRO A 98 5.78 -15.09 -12.11
N MET A 99 4.65 -14.66 -12.69
CA MET A 99 4.03 -13.37 -12.36
C MET A 99 3.49 -13.38 -10.93
N LEU A 100 2.79 -14.45 -10.53
CA LEU A 100 2.26 -14.61 -9.18
C LEU A 100 3.37 -14.64 -8.14
N GLU A 101 4.43 -15.40 -8.37
CA GLU A 101 5.60 -15.44 -7.50
C GLU A 101 6.26 -14.07 -7.36
N CYS A 102 6.32 -13.28 -8.45
CA CYS A 102 6.86 -11.92 -8.39
C CYS A 102 6.01 -11.02 -7.50
N LEU A 103 4.67 -11.05 -7.61
CA LEU A 103 3.77 -10.30 -6.72
C LEU A 103 3.95 -10.71 -5.26
N ALA A 104 4.01 -12.03 -4.97
CA ALA A 104 4.17 -12.56 -3.63
C ALA A 104 5.53 -12.18 -3.01
N ASN A 105 6.63 -12.31 -3.77
CA ASN A 105 7.97 -11.94 -3.32
C ASN A 105 8.12 -10.43 -3.05
N ARG A 106 7.34 -9.60 -3.75
CA ARG A 106 7.25 -8.15 -3.52
C ARG A 106 6.22 -7.79 -2.44
N GLN A 107 5.65 -8.80 -1.75
CA GLN A 107 4.67 -8.64 -0.69
C GLN A 107 3.45 -7.82 -1.11
N MET A 108 3.05 -7.92 -2.38
CA MET A 108 1.88 -7.21 -2.89
C MET A 108 0.59 -7.82 -2.38
N GLN A 109 -0.40 -6.97 -2.15
CA GLN A 109 -1.76 -7.31 -1.72
C GLN A 109 -2.76 -6.55 -2.60
N ASP A 110 -3.95 -7.12 -2.81
CA ASP A 110 -5.04 -6.50 -3.56
C ASP A 110 -4.56 -5.98 -4.94
N THR A 111 -3.75 -6.81 -5.63
CA THR A 111 -3.06 -6.43 -6.87
C THR A 111 -3.29 -7.44 -7.98
N VAL A 112 -3.65 -6.93 -9.15
CA VAL A 112 -3.75 -7.67 -10.42
C VAL A 112 -2.61 -7.23 -11.32
N ALA A 113 -1.91 -8.19 -11.92
CA ALA A 113 -0.95 -7.97 -13.00
C ALA A 113 -1.44 -8.66 -14.27
N VAL A 114 -1.52 -7.93 -15.37
CA VAL A 114 -1.81 -8.47 -16.72
C VAL A 114 -0.64 -8.14 -17.62
N THR A 115 0.05 -9.15 -18.12
CA THR A 115 1.15 -8.97 -19.07
C THR A 115 0.71 -9.40 -20.47
N VAL A 116 0.64 -8.42 -21.38
CA VAL A 116 0.36 -8.62 -22.80
C VAL A 116 1.66 -8.81 -23.54
N ARG A 117 1.75 -9.88 -24.33
CA ARG A 117 2.94 -10.15 -25.13
C ARG A 117 2.68 -10.06 -26.63
N TYR A 118 3.54 -9.30 -27.30
CA TYR A 118 3.69 -9.30 -28.77
C TYR A 118 4.97 -10.02 -29.14
N PHE A 119 4.85 -11.10 -29.90
CA PHE A 119 5.99 -11.93 -30.32
C PHE A 119 6.90 -11.21 -31.32
N GLY A 120 8.20 -11.15 -31.03
CA GLY A 120 9.20 -10.47 -31.84
C GLY A 120 9.94 -11.35 -32.86
N GLY A 121 9.43 -12.54 -33.17
CA GLY A 121 10.06 -13.45 -34.12
C GLY A 121 11.17 -14.35 -33.55
N ILE A 122 11.64 -14.11 -32.34
CA ILE A 122 12.70 -14.90 -31.71
C ILE A 122 12.12 -15.66 -30.53
N LYS A 123 12.23 -17.00 -30.54
CA LYS A 123 11.76 -17.85 -29.43
C LYS A 123 12.63 -17.63 -28.20
N LEU A 124 11.99 -17.44 -27.04
CA LEU A 124 12.67 -17.26 -25.74
C LEU A 124 13.01 -18.60 -25.08
N GLY A 125 12.25 -19.66 -25.37
CA GLY A 125 12.26 -20.92 -24.65
C GLY A 125 11.62 -20.80 -23.25
N ALA A 126 11.33 -21.92 -22.59
CA ALA A 126 10.61 -21.92 -21.30
C ALA A 126 11.32 -21.05 -20.23
N GLY A 127 12.60 -21.28 -19.99
CA GLY A 127 13.35 -20.46 -19.01
C GLY A 127 13.49 -18.99 -19.39
N GLY A 128 13.44 -18.66 -20.69
CA GLY A 128 13.41 -17.28 -21.18
C GLY A 128 12.07 -16.61 -20.92
N LEU A 129 10.96 -17.34 -21.10
CA LEU A 129 9.60 -16.86 -20.81
C LEU A 129 9.42 -16.60 -19.31
N ILE A 130 9.79 -17.54 -18.44
CA ILE A 130 9.74 -17.39 -16.98
C ILE A 130 10.42 -16.09 -16.57
N ARG A 131 11.65 -15.86 -17.00
CA ARG A 131 12.38 -14.64 -16.68
C ARG A 131 11.74 -13.38 -17.26
N ALA A 132 11.18 -13.46 -18.47
CA ALA A 132 10.57 -12.31 -19.12
C ALA A 132 9.27 -11.87 -18.42
N TYR A 133 8.40 -12.82 -18.06
CA TYR A 133 7.15 -12.52 -17.37
C TYR A 133 7.40 -12.02 -15.94
N SER A 134 8.26 -12.66 -15.17
CA SER A 134 8.65 -12.18 -13.84
C SER A 134 9.27 -10.77 -13.92
N LYS A 135 10.18 -10.54 -14.90
CA LYS A 135 10.80 -9.22 -15.07
C LYS A 135 9.82 -8.15 -15.52
N SER A 136 8.80 -8.49 -16.33
CA SER A 136 7.78 -7.51 -16.73
C SER A 136 6.97 -6.99 -15.56
N VAL A 137 6.58 -7.88 -14.62
CA VAL A 137 5.89 -7.50 -13.38
C VAL A 137 6.80 -6.69 -12.47
N SER A 138 8.05 -7.15 -12.24
CA SER A 138 9.00 -6.41 -11.42
C SER A 138 9.25 -5.00 -11.97
N ASN A 139 9.44 -4.87 -13.30
CA ASN A 139 9.64 -3.56 -13.93
C ASN A 139 8.44 -2.62 -13.78
N ALA A 140 7.22 -3.15 -13.80
CA ALA A 140 6.03 -2.35 -13.58
C ALA A 140 5.90 -1.93 -12.10
N LEU A 141 6.20 -2.84 -11.16
CA LEU A 141 6.21 -2.52 -9.73
C LEU A 141 7.30 -1.50 -9.36
N ASP A 142 8.45 -1.53 -10.02
CA ASP A 142 9.54 -0.57 -9.81
C ASP A 142 9.17 0.86 -10.27
N GLN A 143 8.14 1.01 -11.10
CA GLN A 143 7.61 2.28 -11.58
C GLN A 143 6.31 2.69 -10.87
N ALA A 144 5.70 1.79 -10.12
CA ALA A 144 4.45 2.03 -9.42
C ALA A 144 4.65 2.84 -8.14
N VAL A 145 3.68 3.68 -7.82
CA VAL A 145 3.59 4.27 -6.48
C VAL A 145 2.97 3.25 -5.55
N ILE A 146 3.73 2.87 -4.53
CA ILE A 146 3.37 1.82 -3.59
C ILE A 146 2.98 2.43 -2.25
N THR A 147 1.94 1.89 -1.63
CA THR A 147 1.47 2.25 -0.29
C THR A 147 1.54 1.05 0.66
N GLN A 148 1.61 1.36 1.93
CA GLN A 148 1.52 0.40 3.01
C GLN A 148 0.43 0.83 3.99
N LYS A 149 -0.37 -0.14 4.47
CA LYS A 149 -1.29 0.11 5.58
C LYS A 149 -0.50 0.47 6.83
N GLN A 150 -0.81 1.60 7.43
CA GLN A 150 -0.23 2.03 8.68
C GLN A 150 -1.31 2.47 9.65
N LYS A 151 -1.16 2.06 10.92
CA LYS A 151 -2.00 2.51 12.01
C LYS A 151 -1.66 3.97 12.33
N ARG A 152 -2.69 4.77 12.52
CA ARG A 152 -2.62 6.15 12.98
C ARG A 152 -3.59 6.36 14.13
N LEU A 153 -3.23 7.25 15.01
CA LEU A 153 -4.05 7.69 16.14
C LEU A 153 -4.71 9.01 15.77
N VAL A 154 -6.01 9.11 16.02
CA VAL A 154 -6.77 10.33 15.82
C VAL A 154 -7.09 10.95 17.16
N TYR A 155 -6.76 12.22 17.33
CA TYR A 155 -6.99 13.00 18.53
C TYR A 155 -7.77 14.27 18.20
N SER A 156 -8.52 14.76 19.20
CA SER A 156 -9.15 16.07 19.20
C SER A 156 -8.65 16.88 20.40
N MET A 157 -8.56 18.19 20.25
CA MET A 157 -8.29 19.11 21.36
C MET A 157 -8.99 20.43 21.14
N THR A 158 -9.70 20.89 22.18
CA THR A 158 -10.31 22.22 22.19
C THR A 158 -9.45 23.17 23.03
N PHE A 159 -9.12 24.35 22.48
CA PHE A 159 -8.18 25.28 23.10
C PHE A 159 -8.50 26.75 22.73
N SER A 160 -7.84 27.71 23.37
CA SER A 160 -8.04 29.13 23.10
C SER A 160 -7.32 29.62 21.84
N TYR A 161 -7.89 30.63 21.17
CA TYR A 161 -7.37 31.23 19.93
C TYR A 161 -5.90 31.64 19.99
N GLU A 162 -5.40 32.04 21.16
CA GLU A 162 -4.00 32.45 21.37
C GLU A 162 -2.97 31.35 21.06
N LEU A 163 -3.40 30.08 21.05
CA LEU A 163 -2.51 28.93 20.81
C LEU A 163 -2.44 28.48 19.35
N ILE A 164 -3.32 29.00 18.48
CA ILE A 164 -3.40 28.62 17.05
C ILE A 164 -2.01 28.67 16.40
N GLY A 165 -1.31 29.81 16.54
CA GLY A 165 -0.02 29.97 15.87
C GLY A 165 1.06 28.99 16.35
N LYS A 166 1.07 28.64 17.64
CA LYS A 166 2.01 27.67 18.22
C LYS A 166 1.70 26.25 17.76
N LEU A 167 0.42 25.86 17.77
CA LEU A 167 -0.03 24.54 17.35
C LEU A 167 0.14 24.33 15.84
N ASP A 168 -0.23 25.31 15.03
CA ASP A 168 -0.04 25.25 13.58
C ASP A 168 1.45 25.14 13.20
N HIS A 169 2.31 25.83 13.96
CA HIS A 169 3.75 25.73 13.76
C HIS A 169 4.27 24.34 14.13
N TYR A 170 3.89 23.81 15.30
CA TYR A 170 4.27 22.49 15.77
C TYR A 170 3.80 21.39 14.80
N PHE A 171 2.53 21.40 14.41
CA PHE A 171 1.97 20.39 13.51
C PHE A 171 2.64 20.38 12.15
N ARG A 172 2.97 21.56 11.62
CA ARG A 172 3.69 21.69 10.35
C ARG A 172 5.13 21.19 10.43
N GLN A 173 5.85 21.51 11.53
CA GLN A 173 7.22 21.03 11.72
C GLN A 173 7.32 19.52 11.95
N ASN A 174 6.32 18.91 12.55
CA ASN A 174 6.29 17.48 12.88
C ASN A 174 5.46 16.67 11.88
N GLU A 175 5.07 17.26 10.74
CA GLU A 175 4.28 16.62 9.68
C GLU A 175 2.99 15.95 10.20
N VAL A 176 2.37 16.51 11.22
CA VAL A 176 1.11 16.02 11.79
C VAL A 176 -0.03 16.40 10.86
N ALA A 177 -0.81 15.43 10.42
CA ALA A 177 -1.94 15.65 9.54
C ALA A 177 -3.14 16.22 10.32
N VAL A 178 -3.39 17.52 10.19
CA VAL A 178 -4.62 18.13 10.71
C VAL A 178 -5.77 17.77 9.77
N LEU A 179 -6.77 17.07 10.30
CA LEU A 179 -7.93 16.55 9.54
C LEU A 179 -9.05 17.58 9.47
N ASP A 180 -9.26 18.33 10.58
CA ASP A 180 -10.31 19.34 10.67
C ASP A 180 -9.96 20.43 11.66
N LYS A 181 -10.57 21.62 11.50
CA LYS A 181 -10.46 22.78 12.38
C LYS A 181 -11.83 23.44 12.52
N ASP A 182 -12.39 23.41 13.71
CA ASP A 182 -13.62 24.11 14.03
C ASP A 182 -13.33 25.38 14.84
N TYR A 183 -13.97 26.50 14.46
CA TYR A 183 -13.77 27.81 15.03
C TYR A 183 -15.08 28.31 15.67
N GLY A 184 -15.28 27.99 16.96
CA GLY A 184 -16.41 28.43 17.76
C GLY A 184 -16.00 29.45 18.83
N GLU A 185 -16.57 29.38 20.04
CA GLU A 185 -16.10 30.16 21.19
C GLU A 185 -14.65 29.81 21.56
N GLN A 186 -14.28 28.58 21.36
CA GLN A 186 -12.92 28.05 21.37
C GLN A 186 -12.62 27.39 20.05
N VAL A 187 -11.38 27.02 19.82
CA VAL A 187 -10.95 26.34 18.60
C VAL A 187 -10.77 24.86 18.88
N THR A 188 -11.35 24.01 18.04
CA THR A 188 -11.16 22.55 18.12
C THR A 188 -10.39 22.06 16.90
N TYR A 189 -9.27 21.41 17.13
CA TYR A 189 -8.54 20.72 16.09
C TYR A 189 -8.73 19.20 16.20
N LEU A 190 -8.89 18.56 15.05
CA LEU A 190 -8.83 17.13 14.87
C LEU A 190 -7.59 16.81 14.05
N TRP A 191 -6.72 15.93 14.55
CA TRP A 191 -5.49 15.56 13.85
C TRP A 191 -5.21 14.06 13.91
N MET A 192 -4.30 13.63 13.06
CA MET A 192 -3.85 12.24 12.97
C MET A 192 -2.32 12.18 13.09
N CYS A 193 -1.81 11.26 13.94
CA CYS A 193 -0.39 11.09 14.21
C CYS A 193 0.00 9.61 14.31
N LYS A 194 1.30 9.33 14.28
CA LYS A 194 1.86 7.98 14.47
C LYS A 194 1.86 7.55 15.92
N GLU A 195 2.24 8.47 16.78
CA GLU A 195 2.42 8.27 18.22
C GLU A 195 1.63 9.32 19.00
N PRO A 196 1.24 9.06 20.25
CA PRO A 196 0.58 10.03 21.10
C PRO A 196 1.40 11.31 21.25
N LEU A 197 0.75 12.48 21.21
CA LEU A 197 1.38 13.80 21.35
C LEU A 197 1.01 14.48 22.67
N ASP A 198 0.59 13.70 23.68
CA ASP A 198 0.10 14.24 24.97
C ASP A 198 1.16 15.09 25.69
N ALA A 199 2.42 14.65 25.70
CA ALA A 199 3.51 15.38 26.34
C ALA A 199 3.79 16.71 25.63
N ASP A 200 3.84 16.70 24.29
CA ASP A 200 4.10 17.90 23.50
C ASP A 200 2.93 18.91 23.65
N MET A 201 1.69 18.40 23.63
CA MET A 201 0.51 19.24 23.82
C MET A 201 0.48 19.83 25.24
N ALA A 202 0.84 19.07 26.25
CA ALA A 202 0.96 19.57 27.61
C ALA A 202 2.05 20.66 27.73
N GLU A 203 3.20 20.51 27.08
CA GLU A 203 4.25 21.53 27.07
C GLU A 203 3.79 22.80 26.34
N ILE A 204 3.25 22.70 25.13
CA ILE A 204 2.81 23.84 24.32
C ILE A 204 1.71 24.65 25.03
N THR A 205 0.80 23.95 25.73
CA THR A 205 -0.37 24.55 26.39
C THR A 205 -0.12 24.88 27.87
N ASN A 206 1.06 24.57 28.39
CA ASN A 206 1.38 24.61 29.83
C ASN A 206 0.37 23.79 30.68
N GLY A 207 -0.03 22.61 30.14
CA GLY A 207 -0.97 21.70 30.78
C GLY A 207 -2.42 22.16 30.85
N ARG A 208 -2.76 23.28 30.20
CA ARG A 208 -4.14 23.85 30.24
C ARG A 208 -5.13 23.10 29.37
N PHE A 209 -4.65 22.48 28.30
CA PHE A 209 -5.46 21.76 27.31
C PHE A 209 -4.78 20.44 27.00
N LEU A 210 -5.52 19.34 27.06
CA LEU A 210 -5.03 18.01 26.78
C LEU A 210 -5.79 17.41 25.61
N PRO A 211 -5.12 16.65 24.74
CA PRO A 211 -5.76 15.94 23.66
C PRO A 211 -6.68 14.82 24.19
N GLU A 212 -7.78 14.61 23.51
CA GLU A 212 -8.69 13.50 23.69
C GLU A 212 -8.49 12.50 22.57
N PHE A 213 -8.23 11.23 22.91
CA PHE A 213 -8.14 10.16 21.93
C PHE A 213 -9.54 9.86 21.36
N ILE A 214 -9.67 9.85 20.03
CA ILE A 214 -10.94 9.60 19.35
C ILE A 214 -10.98 8.16 18.82
N GLU A 215 -10.01 7.78 17.99
CA GLU A 215 -9.99 6.45 17.37
C GLU A 215 -8.60 6.06 16.86
N GLU A 216 -8.41 4.76 16.60
CA GLU A 216 -7.35 4.27 15.72
C GLU A 216 -7.87 4.16 14.29
N ARG A 217 -7.10 4.66 13.33
CA ARG A 217 -7.46 4.60 11.90
C ARG A 217 -6.35 3.93 11.11
N ILE A 218 -6.71 3.03 10.20
CA ILE A 218 -5.76 2.44 9.25
C ILE A 218 -5.80 3.28 7.98
N VAL A 219 -4.64 3.72 7.53
CA VAL A 219 -4.47 4.53 6.31
C VAL A 219 -3.40 3.95 5.41
N ASP A 220 -3.56 4.11 4.10
CA ASP A 220 -2.53 3.77 3.12
C ASP A 220 -1.52 4.93 3.05
N VAL A 221 -0.26 4.66 3.37
CA VAL A 221 0.84 5.63 3.35
C VAL A 221 1.83 5.24 2.27
N GLU A 222 2.26 6.20 1.44
CA GLU A 222 3.32 5.97 0.44
C GLU A 222 4.64 5.58 1.11
N VAL A 223 5.39 4.65 0.47
CA VAL A 223 6.65 4.11 0.98
C VAL A 223 7.72 4.05 -0.11
#